data_de7aa42c6f84119498a70620d261803d
#
_entry.id   de7aa42c6f84119498a70620d261803d
#
_cell.length_a   1.000
_cell.length_b   1.000
_cell.length_c   1.000
_cell.angle_alpha   90.00
_cell.angle_beta   90.00
_cell.angle_gamma   90.00
#
_symmetry.space_group_name_H-M   'P 1'
#
loop_
_entity.id
_entity.type
_entity.pdbx_description
1 polymer ?
#
loop_
_entity_poly.entity_id
_entity_poly.type
_entity_poly.pdbx_seq_one_letter_code
_entity_poly.pdbx_strand_id
1 'polypeptide(L)'
;MEAKKENLVEFQKRTGLQVNPDAILFFWPSRLDPFQKGVDLLEHIAQHFVTVNGDAQIAIVADGVGSDRTHADILGRIAYASNGKITYQPFSESLSMLGYAAANDVFGASLYEPCGQIDQIGNLFGATATNRDTGGYHDKIRELRLKRDGSPQDVGNGFLFRDYDPGGLWYALTRSIAFHRRSLKIREMQIKRIMKEARERYDLGSMIAEYVRIYERLNGGRPLA
;
A
#
# COMPACT_ATOMS: atom_id res chain seq x y z
N MET A 1 -2.81 17.14 -3.81
CA MET A 1 -4.03 16.40 -3.37
C MET A 1 -5.13 16.39 -4.44
N GLU A 2 -5.32 17.46 -5.22
CA GLU A 2 -6.35 17.49 -6.28
C GLU A 2 -6.14 16.39 -7.33
N ALA A 3 -4.97 16.33 -7.95
CA ALA A 3 -4.63 15.27 -8.91
C ALA A 3 -4.85 13.83 -8.35
N LYS A 4 -4.68 13.63 -7.03
CA LYS A 4 -4.96 12.34 -6.41
C LYS A 4 -6.45 12.02 -6.37
N LYS A 5 -7.30 13.03 -6.15
CA LYS A 5 -8.77 12.86 -6.22
C LYS A 5 -9.24 12.59 -7.64
N GLU A 6 -8.66 13.25 -8.63
CA GLU A 6 -8.96 12.98 -10.05
C GLU A 6 -8.59 11.54 -10.42
N ASN A 7 -7.41 11.09 -10.03
CA ASN A 7 -6.98 9.69 -10.22
C ASN A 7 -7.90 8.69 -9.49
N LEU A 8 -8.34 9.02 -8.28
CA LEU A 8 -9.27 8.19 -7.52
C LEU A 8 -10.60 8.05 -8.26
N VAL A 9 -11.19 9.15 -8.72
CA VAL A 9 -12.45 9.12 -9.46
C VAL A 9 -12.32 8.33 -10.76
N GLU A 10 -11.22 8.50 -11.49
CA GLU A 10 -10.96 7.75 -12.72
C GLU A 10 -10.78 6.24 -12.43
N PHE A 11 -10.04 5.90 -11.37
CA PHE A 11 -9.87 4.52 -10.94
C PHE A 11 -11.20 3.88 -10.53
N GLN A 12 -12.03 4.58 -9.75
CA GLN A 12 -13.35 4.11 -9.33
C GLN A 12 -14.25 3.81 -10.55
N LYS A 13 -14.29 4.70 -11.54
CA LYS A 13 -15.06 4.49 -12.77
C LYS A 13 -14.61 3.26 -13.55
N ARG A 14 -13.29 3.06 -13.68
CA ARG A 14 -12.74 1.91 -14.43
C ARG A 14 -12.94 0.57 -13.72
N THR A 15 -13.04 0.59 -12.40
CA THR A 15 -13.08 -0.65 -11.60
C THR A 15 -14.44 -1.00 -11.05
N GLY A 16 -15.45 -0.15 -11.28
CA GLY A 16 -16.82 -0.36 -10.78
C GLY A 16 -16.99 -0.07 -9.28
N LEU A 17 -16.03 0.62 -8.65
CA LEU A 17 -16.21 1.15 -7.30
C LEU A 17 -17.24 2.30 -7.32
N GLN A 18 -17.93 2.50 -6.21
CA GLN A 18 -18.76 3.69 -6.02
C GLN A 18 -17.91 4.95 -6.20
N VAL A 19 -18.33 5.86 -7.08
CA VAL A 19 -17.62 7.11 -7.29
C VAL A 19 -17.81 8.02 -6.08
N ASN A 20 -16.74 8.21 -5.33
CA ASN A 20 -16.66 9.10 -4.18
C ASN A 20 -15.24 9.68 -4.09
N PRO A 21 -15.04 10.96 -4.44
CA PRO A 21 -13.72 11.59 -4.42
C PRO A 21 -13.12 11.76 -3.01
N ASP A 22 -13.93 11.56 -1.97
CA ASP A 22 -13.50 11.65 -0.57
C ASP A 22 -13.33 10.27 0.10
N ALA A 23 -13.51 9.18 -0.66
CA ALA A 23 -13.26 7.83 -0.15
C ALA A 23 -11.77 7.63 0.18
N ILE A 24 -11.52 6.82 1.19
CA ILE A 24 -10.18 6.36 1.56
C ILE A 24 -9.94 5.03 0.85
N LEU A 25 -9.12 5.06 -0.20
CA LEU A 25 -8.81 3.89 -1.01
C LEU A 25 -7.61 3.13 -0.44
N PHE A 26 -7.86 1.89 -0.04
CA PHE A 26 -6.85 0.88 0.29
C PHE A 26 -6.58 0.03 -0.95
N PHE A 27 -5.33 -0.01 -1.40
CA PHE A 27 -4.94 -0.68 -2.63
C PHE A 27 -4.04 -1.88 -2.35
N TRP A 28 -4.40 -3.04 -2.89
CA TRP A 28 -3.66 -4.28 -2.76
C TRP A 28 -3.19 -4.79 -4.13
N PRO A 29 -2.03 -4.34 -4.61
CA PRO A 29 -1.43 -4.81 -5.86
C PRO A 29 -0.53 -6.02 -5.58
N SER A 30 -1.02 -7.23 -5.75
CA SER A 30 -0.25 -8.41 -5.42
C SER A 30 -0.66 -9.61 -6.28
N ARG A 31 0.08 -10.71 -6.18
CA ARG A 31 -0.36 -12.00 -6.71
C ARG A 31 -1.29 -12.67 -5.70
N LEU A 32 -2.27 -13.44 -6.18
CA LEU A 32 -3.12 -14.26 -5.33
C LEU A 32 -2.37 -15.55 -4.94
N ASP A 33 -1.29 -15.38 -4.19
CA ASP A 33 -0.48 -16.49 -3.68
C ASP A 33 -0.95 -16.84 -2.27
N PRO A 34 -1.59 -18.02 -2.06
CA PRO A 34 -2.18 -18.40 -0.79
C PRO A 34 -1.14 -18.68 0.29
N PHE A 35 0.11 -18.99 -0.10
CA PHE A 35 1.17 -19.35 0.83
C PHE A 35 2.07 -18.17 1.20
N GLN A 36 2.04 -17.09 0.41
CA GLN A 36 2.97 -15.99 0.60
C GLN A 36 2.27 -14.66 0.87
N LYS A 37 1.23 -14.32 0.11
CA LYS A 37 0.74 -12.93 0.05
C LYS A 37 -0.38 -12.59 1.02
N GLY A 38 -0.87 -13.57 1.79
CA GLY A 38 -1.88 -13.34 2.82
C GLY A 38 -3.25 -12.98 2.26
N VAL A 39 -3.61 -13.55 1.12
CA VAL A 39 -4.92 -13.34 0.51
C VAL A 39 -6.05 -13.85 1.41
N ASP A 40 -5.80 -14.91 2.16
CA ASP A 40 -6.69 -15.48 3.16
C ASP A 40 -7.05 -14.49 4.28
N LEU A 41 -6.10 -13.71 4.75
CA LEU A 41 -6.35 -12.66 5.74
C LEU A 41 -7.25 -11.56 5.16
N LEU A 42 -6.98 -11.17 3.91
CA LEU A 42 -7.78 -10.17 3.21
C LEU A 42 -9.23 -10.65 3.00
N GLU A 43 -9.42 -11.88 2.52
CA GLU A 43 -10.74 -12.47 2.34
C GLU A 43 -11.56 -12.48 3.62
N HIS A 44 -10.90 -12.73 4.75
CA HIS A 44 -11.55 -12.78 6.05
C HIS A 44 -12.08 -11.42 6.52
N ILE A 45 -11.35 -10.32 6.26
CA ILE A 45 -11.70 -9.03 6.84
C ILE A 45 -12.34 -8.04 5.88
N ALA A 46 -12.13 -8.17 4.56
CA ALA A 46 -12.42 -7.10 3.61
C ALA A 46 -13.86 -6.58 3.67
N GLN A 47 -14.85 -7.50 3.63
CA GLN A 47 -16.26 -7.12 3.66
C GLN A 47 -16.64 -6.42 4.97
N HIS A 48 -16.20 -6.95 6.10
CA HIS A 48 -16.49 -6.35 7.40
C HIS A 48 -15.80 -5.00 7.56
N PHE A 49 -14.57 -4.87 7.10
CA PHE A 49 -13.80 -3.62 7.18
C PHE A 49 -14.49 -2.46 6.48
N VAL A 50 -14.96 -2.65 5.24
CA VAL A 50 -15.65 -1.58 4.50
C VAL A 50 -17.07 -1.32 5.01
N THR A 51 -17.69 -2.30 5.66
CA THR A 51 -19.01 -2.15 6.30
C THR A 51 -18.91 -1.25 7.53
N VAL A 52 -17.93 -1.49 8.39
CA VAL A 52 -17.69 -0.67 9.60
C VAL A 52 -17.13 0.71 9.25
N ASN A 53 -16.34 0.79 8.18
CA ASN A 53 -15.72 2.02 7.71
C ASN A 53 -16.36 2.47 6.39
N GLY A 54 -17.52 3.10 6.46
CA GLY A 54 -18.32 3.46 5.29
C GLY A 54 -17.65 4.42 4.29
N ASP A 55 -16.58 5.11 4.70
CA ASP A 55 -15.72 5.95 3.87
C ASP A 55 -14.53 5.19 3.23
N ALA A 56 -14.31 3.92 3.62
CA ALA A 56 -13.27 3.08 3.05
C ALA A 56 -13.71 2.37 1.78
N GLN A 57 -12.76 2.21 0.86
CA GLN A 57 -12.86 1.30 -0.28
C GLN A 57 -11.60 0.44 -0.35
N ILE A 58 -11.75 -0.80 -0.84
CA ILE A 58 -10.62 -1.71 -1.07
C ILE A 58 -10.56 -2.06 -2.55
N ALA A 59 -9.40 -1.88 -3.15
CA ALA A 59 -9.15 -2.30 -4.51
C ALA A 59 -8.06 -3.36 -4.57
N ILE A 60 -8.34 -4.46 -5.23
CA ILE A 60 -7.46 -5.59 -5.44
C ILE A 60 -7.18 -5.71 -6.93
N VAL A 61 -5.91 -5.55 -7.33
CA VAL A 61 -5.47 -5.75 -8.72
C VAL A 61 -4.42 -6.84 -8.71
N ALA A 62 -4.82 -8.04 -9.11
CA ALA A 62 -4.02 -9.23 -8.86
C ALA A 62 -4.34 -10.36 -9.84
N ASP A 63 -3.33 -11.17 -10.18
CA ASP A 63 -3.52 -12.44 -10.87
C ASP A 63 -3.31 -13.61 -9.91
N GLY A 64 -3.98 -14.71 -10.21
CA GLY A 64 -3.76 -15.99 -9.55
C GLY A 64 -2.38 -16.57 -9.85
N VAL A 65 -1.97 -17.54 -9.04
CA VAL A 65 -0.75 -18.32 -9.26
C VAL A 65 -1.13 -19.63 -9.96
N GLY A 66 -0.60 -19.85 -11.15
CA GLY A 66 -0.94 -21.03 -11.95
C GLY A 66 -2.40 -21.03 -12.43
N SER A 67 -3.01 -22.21 -12.46
CA SER A 67 -4.42 -22.41 -12.89
C SER A 67 -5.43 -22.32 -11.75
N ASP A 68 -5.00 -22.16 -10.51
CA ASP A 68 -5.89 -22.07 -9.35
C ASP A 68 -6.60 -20.71 -9.32
N ARG A 69 -7.92 -20.73 -9.44
CA ARG A 69 -8.77 -19.53 -9.42
C ARG A 69 -9.56 -19.39 -8.11
N THR A 70 -9.34 -20.24 -7.14
CA THR A 70 -10.14 -20.28 -5.90
C THR A 70 -10.23 -18.91 -5.23
N HIS A 71 -9.09 -18.26 -5.01
CA HIS A 71 -9.03 -16.94 -4.39
C HIS A 71 -9.62 -15.83 -5.29
N ALA A 72 -9.42 -15.91 -6.59
CA ALA A 72 -10.04 -14.99 -7.55
C ALA A 72 -11.56 -15.03 -7.48
N ASP A 73 -12.13 -16.24 -7.42
CA ASP A 73 -13.57 -16.45 -7.32
C ASP A 73 -14.13 -16.00 -5.97
N ILE A 74 -13.40 -16.22 -4.87
CA ILE A 74 -13.79 -15.72 -3.53
C ILE A 74 -13.80 -14.20 -3.52
N LEU A 75 -12.72 -13.55 -3.97
CA LEU A 75 -12.60 -12.10 -4.02
C LEU A 75 -13.64 -11.47 -4.96
N GLY A 76 -13.95 -12.13 -6.08
CA GLY A 76 -15.02 -11.71 -6.98
C GLY A 76 -16.39 -11.69 -6.30
N ARG A 77 -16.71 -12.72 -5.50
CA ARG A 77 -17.96 -12.75 -4.71
C ARG A 77 -17.98 -11.68 -3.62
N ILE A 78 -16.88 -11.48 -2.90
CA ILE A 78 -16.75 -10.42 -1.90
C ILE A 78 -16.94 -9.05 -2.54
N ALA A 79 -16.30 -8.79 -3.69
CA ALA A 79 -16.45 -7.54 -4.43
C ALA A 79 -17.91 -7.31 -4.84
N TYR A 80 -18.55 -8.31 -5.42
CA TYR A 80 -19.98 -8.23 -5.80
C TYR A 80 -20.88 -7.91 -4.59
N ALA A 81 -20.69 -8.60 -3.46
CA ALA A 81 -21.48 -8.40 -2.24
C ALA A 81 -21.23 -7.05 -1.56
N SER A 82 -20.15 -6.36 -1.89
CA SER A 82 -19.75 -5.10 -1.26
C SER A 82 -20.51 -3.87 -1.75
N ASN A 83 -21.37 -4.02 -2.77
CA ASN A 83 -22.09 -2.91 -3.39
C ASN A 83 -21.15 -1.75 -3.81
N GLY A 84 -20.03 -2.10 -4.49
CA GLY A 84 -19.08 -1.11 -5.00
C GLY A 84 -18.14 -0.50 -3.96
N LYS A 85 -18.00 -1.12 -2.78
CA LYS A 85 -16.97 -0.75 -1.79
C LYS A 85 -15.67 -1.52 -1.98
N ILE A 86 -15.73 -2.69 -2.60
CA ILE A 86 -14.58 -3.53 -2.91
C ILE A 86 -14.59 -3.84 -4.40
N THR A 87 -13.42 -3.82 -5.01
CA THR A 87 -13.23 -4.31 -6.38
C THR A 87 -12.10 -5.33 -6.44
N TYR A 88 -12.29 -6.36 -7.26
CA TYR A 88 -11.25 -7.27 -7.69
C TYR A 88 -11.11 -7.18 -9.20
N GLN A 89 -9.90 -6.93 -9.67
CA GLN A 89 -9.57 -6.83 -11.09
C GLN A 89 -8.36 -7.71 -11.39
N PRO A 90 -8.34 -8.42 -12.52
CA PRO A 90 -7.13 -9.05 -13.02
C PRO A 90 -5.99 -8.04 -13.16
N PHE A 91 -4.76 -8.52 -13.08
CA PHE A 91 -3.59 -7.65 -13.21
C PHE A 91 -3.59 -6.93 -14.57
N SER A 92 -3.35 -5.64 -14.51
CA SER A 92 -3.07 -4.78 -15.64
C SER A 92 -2.08 -3.73 -15.20
N GLU A 93 -0.99 -3.55 -15.93
CA GLU A 93 0.04 -2.57 -15.60
C GLU A 93 -0.54 -1.16 -15.50
N SER A 94 -1.31 -0.75 -16.50
CA SER A 94 -1.95 0.57 -16.52
C SER A 94 -2.93 0.77 -15.36
N LEU A 95 -3.69 -0.26 -15.00
CA LEU A 95 -4.63 -0.21 -13.89
C LEU A 95 -3.89 -0.20 -12.56
N SER A 96 -2.79 -0.95 -12.43
CA SER A 96 -1.95 -0.95 -11.24
C SER A 96 -1.30 0.42 -11.01
N MET A 97 -0.77 1.04 -12.06
CA MET A 97 -0.20 2.39 -11.97
C MET A 97 -1.25 3.43 -11.56
N LEU A 98 -2.44 3.37 -12.13
CA LEU A 98 -3.55 4.24 -11.74
C LEU A 98 -3.99 3.95 -10.29
N GLY A 99 -4.00 2.69 -9.86
CA GLY A 99 -4.28 2.28 -8.49
C GLY A 99 -3.30 2.91 -7.48
N TYR A 100 -2.00 2.85 -7.74
CA TYR A 100 -1.00 3.54 -6.90
C TYR A 100 -1.23 5.07 -6.86
N ALA A 101 -1.53 5.67 -8.01
CA ALA A 101 -1.79 7.11 -8.10
C ALA A 101 -3.07 7.53 -7.35
N ALA A 102 -4.07 6.66 -7.28
CA ALA A 102 -5.35 6.86 -6.62
C ALA A 102 -5.30 6.57 -5.11
N ALA A 103 -4.53 5.56 -4.69
CA ALA A 103 -4.56 5.00 -3.34
C ALA A 103 -4.17 5.99 -2.25
N ASN A 104 -4.89 5.96 -1.14
CA ASN A 104 -4.49 6.60 0.11
C ASN A 104 -3.49 5.73 0.89
N ASP A 105 -3.69 4.41 0.83
CA ASP A 105 -2.84 3.43 1.47
C ASP A 105 -2.60 2.24 0.53
N VAL A 106 -1.38 1.74 0.49
CA VAL A 106 -1.05 0.47 -0.15
C VAL A 106 -0.74 -0.56 0.93
N PHE A 107 -1.33 -1.74 0.84
CA PHE A 107 -1.17 -2.70 1.90
C PHE A 107 -0.80 -4.10 1.41
N GLY A 108 -0.14 -4.85 2.30
CA GLY A 108 0.25 -6.22 2.04
C GLY A 108 0.29 -7.05 3.32
N ALA A 109 -0.29 -8.25 3.25
CA ALA A 109 -0.40 -9.16 4.39
C ALA A 109 0.54 -10.36 4.28
N SER A 110 1.68 -10.20 3.62
CA SER A 110 2.58 -11.30 3.28
C SER A 110 3.06 -12.08 4.51
N LEU A 111 3.00 -13.43 4.44
CA LEU A 111 3.59 -14.29 5.46
C LEU A 111 5.11 -14.12 5.51
N TYR A 112 5.74 -13.96 4.36
CA TYR A 112 7.14 -13.55 4.22
C TYR A 112 7.30 -12.67 2.98
N GLU A 113 8.21 -11.70 3.03
CA GLU A 113 8.45 -10.77 1.94
C GLU A 113 9.94 -10.44 1.86
N PRO A 114 10.71 -11.11 0.99
CA PRO A 114 12.16 -10.90 0.93
C PRO A 114 12.57 -9.46 0.65
N CYS A 115 11.89 -8.80 -0.25
CA CYS A 115 12.18 -7.42 -0.61
C CYS A 115 10.97 -6.51 -0.32
N GLY A 116 9.81 -6.76 -0.97
CA GLY A 116 8.65 -5.86 -0.97
C GLY A 116 8.93 -4.58 -1.77
N GLN A 117 8.04 -4.22 -2.65
CA GLN A 117 8.18 -3.00 -3.45
C GLN A 117 6.95 -2.11 -3.38
N ILE A 118 5.80 -2.67 -2.99
CA ILE A 118 4.54 -1.95 -2.98
C ILE A 118 4.58 -0.73 -2.05
N ASP A 119 5.28 -0.84 -0.91
CA ASP A 119 5.51 0.24 0.04
C ASP A 119 6.28 1.41 -0.60
N GLN A 120 7.37 1.10 -1.31
CA GLN A 120 8.20 2.08 -1.96
C GLN A 120 7.44 2.81 -3.07
N ILE A 121 6.78 2.05 -3.94
CA ILE A 121 5.97 2.60 -5.03
C ILE A 121 4.82 3.43 -4.44
N GLY A 122 4.10 2.90 -3.46
CA GLY A 122 3.02 3.61 -2.77
C GLY A 122 3.48 4.95 -2.19
N ASN A 123 4.60 4.96 -1.46
CA ASN A 123 5.15 6.17 -0.88
C ASN A 123 5.57 7.20 -1.94
N LEU A 124 6.15 6.76 -3.08
CA LEU A 124 6.45 7.65 -4.22
C LEU A 124 5.19 8.31 -4.79
N PHE A 125 4.08 7.57 -4.85
CA PHE A 125 2.79 8.08 -5.31
C PHE A 125 1.96 8.78 -4.22
N GLY A 126 2.51 8.94 -3.02
CA GLY A 126 1.86 9.65 -1.93
C GLY A 126 0.76 8.84 -1.24
N ALA A 127 0.93 7.55 -1.16
CA ALA A 127 0.17 6.66 -0.28
C ALA A 127 1.02 6.31 0.96
N THR A 128 0.36 6.02 2.09
CA THR A 128 0.99 5.31 3.21
C THR A 128 1.12 3.82 2.88
N ALA A 129 1.88 3.08 3.68
CA ALA A 129 2.07 1.65 3.49
C ALA A 129 1.66 0.89 4.74
N THR A 130 0.68 -0.03 4.61
CA THR A 130 0.23 -0.89 5.71
C THR A 130 0.62 -2.33 5.44
N ASN A 131 1.65 -2.83 6.12
CA ASN A 131 2.22 -4.13 5.78
C ASN A 131 2.53 -4.97 7.02
N ARG A 132 2.67 -6.28 6.81
CA ARG A 132 3.17 -7.15 7.87
C ARG A 132 4.65 -6.86 8.13
N ASP A 133 5.02 -6.86 9.41
CA ASP A 133 6.39 -6.64 9.89
C ASP A 133 7.26 -7.87 9.60
N THR A 134 7.71 -8.00 8.36
CA THR A 134 8.50 -9.14 7.87
C THR A 134 9.44 -8.74 6.74
N GLY A 135 10.64 -9.30 6.73
CA GLY A 135 11.65 -9.12 5.69
C GLY A 135 11.84 -7.67 5.25
N GLY A 136 11.76 -7.41 3.95
CA GLY A 136 11.98 -6.06 3.42
C GLY A 136 10.99 -4.99 3.90
N TYR A 137 9.80 -5.37 4.36
CA TYR A 137 8.89 -4.42 4.99
C TYR A 137 9.39 -3.97 6.36
N HIS A 138 9.93 -4.91 7.15
CA HIS A 138 10.60 -4.60 8.43
C HIS A 138 11.70 -3.56 8.27
N ASP A 139 12.52 -3.70 7.23
CA ASP A 139 13.69 -2.84 7.02
C ASP A 139 13.32 -1.42 6.56
N LYS A 140 12.18 -1.25 5.91
CA LYS A 140 11.83 -0.02 5.19
C LYS A 140 10.66 0.75 5.79
N ILE A 141 9.70 0.08 6.39
CA ILE A 141 8.52 0.73 6.95
C ILE A 141 8.80 1.10 8.41
N ARG A 142 8.59 2.37 8.70
CA ARG A 142 8.61 2.91 10.06
C ARG A 142 7.22 3.36 10.43
N GLU A 143 6.84 3.09 11.69
CA GLU A 143 5.55 3.50 12.23
C GLU A 143 5.31 5.00 12.09
N LEU A 144 4.23 5.34 11.37
CA LEU A 144 3.77 6.71 11.26
C LEU A 144 3.06 7.10 12.58
N ARG A 145 3.73 7.92 13.37
CA ARG A 145 3.22 8.37 14.67
C ARG A 145 2.87 9.85 14.62
N LEU A 146 1.77 10.20 15.26
CA LEU A 146 1.40 11.58 15.52
C LEU A 146 1.63 11.88 17.00
N LYS A 147 2.03 13.10 17.34
CA LYS A 147 2.07 13.58 18.72
C LYS A 147 0.65 13.67 19.29
N ARG A 148 0.53 13.80 20.61
CA ARG A 148 -0.78 13.91 21.28
C ARG A 148 -1.63 15.08 20.76
N ASP A 149 -1.00 16.18 20.36
CA ASP A 149 -1.63 17.37 19.78
C ASP A 149 -2.00 17.19 18.28
N GLY A 150 -1.75 15.98 17.72
CA GLY A 150 -1.98 15.68 16.32
C GLY A 150 -0.91 16.21 15.37
N SER A 151 0.10 16.93 15.89
CA SER A 151 1.23 17.38 15.07
C SER A 151 2.08 16.19 14.66
N PRO A 152 2.73 16.24 13.49
CA PRO A 152 3.59 15.16 13.03
C PRO A 152 4.79 14.98 13.97
N GLN A 153 5.08 13.76 14.32
CA GLN A 153 6.46 13.36 14.53
C GLN A 153 6.99 13.16 13.13
N ASP A 154 7.97 13.92 12.70
CA ASP A 154 8.53 13.87 11.34
C ASP A 154 9.26 12.54 11.04
N VAL A 155 8.62 11.44 11.40
CA VAL A 155 9.10 10.07 11.24
C VAL A 155 7.97 9.13 10.85
N GLY A 156 8.31 8.09 10.12
CA GLY A 156 7.39 7.04 9.72
C GLY A 156 6.73 7.27 8.37
N ASN A 157 6.44 6.19 7.69
CA ASN A 157 5.90 6.19 6.34
C ASN A 157 4.75 5.18 6.16
N GLY A 158 4.37 4.47 7.23
CA GLY A 158 3.33 3.47 7.17
C GLY A 158 2.97 2.87 8.52
N PHE A 159 2.29 1.75 8.48
CA PHE A 159 1.77 1.03 9.65
C PHE A 159 2.17 -0.44 9.56
N LEU A 160 2.62 -1.02 10.66
CA LEU A 160 3.06 -2.41 10.72
C LEU A 160 2.17 -3.23 11.65
N PHE A 161 2.00 -4.51 11.30
CA PHE A 161 1.44 -5.52 12.20
C PHE A 161 2.35 -6.76 12.22
N ARG A 162 2.41 -7.49 13.33
CA ARG A 162 3.35 -8.61 13.52
C ARG A 162 2.69 -9.96 13.30
N ASP A 163 1.57 -10.19 13.97
CA ASP A 163 0.90 -11.47 13.96
C ASP A 163 0.27 -11.75 12.60
N TYR A 164 0.55 -12.93 12.04
CA TYR A 164 -0.07 -13.33 10.78
C TYR A 164 -1.48 -13.85 11.06
N ASP A 165 -2.38 -12.94 11.31
CA ASP A 165 -3.79 -13.23 11.54
C ASP A 165 -4.68 -12.05 11.10
N PRO A 166 -6.01 -12.29 10.94
CA PRO A 166 -6.95 -11.24 10.54
C PRO A 166 -7.00 -10.06 11.51
N GLY A 167 -6.78 -10.29 12.81
CA GLY A 167 -6.79 -9.25 13.85
C GLY A 167 -5.60 -8.29 13.70
N GLY A 168 -4.41 -8.81 13.41
CA GLY A 168 -3.21 -8.02 13.13
C GLY A 168 -3.40 -7.10 11.93
N LEU A 169 -3.90 -7.65 10.81
CA LEU A 169 -4.20 -6.86 9.62
C LEU A 169 -5.28 -5.80 9.90
N TRP A 170 -6.37 -6.19 10.57
CA TRP A 170 -7.43 -5.26 10.99
C TRP A 170 -6.90 -4.10 11.82
N TYR A 171 -6.07 -4.40 12.82
CA TYR A 171 -5.45 -3.40 13.68
C TYR A 171 -4.64 -2.37 12.89
N ALA A 172 -3.79 -2.82 11.97
CA ALA A 172 -2.96 -1.92 11.17
C ALA A 172 -3.81 -1.05 10.21
N LEU A 173 -4.78 -1.64 9.51
CA LEU A 173 -5.68 -0.89 8.64
C LEU A 173 -6.53 0.13 9.43
N THR A 174 -6.93 -0.19 10.66
CA THR A 174 -7.65 0.75 11.54
C THR A 174 -6.78 1.96 11.90
N ARG A 175 -5.47 1.76 12.09
CA ARG A 175 -4.54 2.87 12.35
C ARG A 175 -4.32 3.72 11.11
N SER A 176 -4.22 3.11 9.95
CA SER A 176 -4.11 3.80 8.68
C SER A 176 -5.35 4.67 8.42
N ILE A 177 -6.55 4.11 8.54
CA ILE A 177 -7.78 4.88 8.31
C ILE A 177 -7.92 6.03 9.31
N ALA A 178 -7.50 5.84 10.57
CA ALA A 178 -7.50 6.91 11.56
C ALA A 178 -6.56 8.06 11.19
N PHE A 179 -5.42 7.78 10.56
CA PHE A 179 -4.56 8.81 9.97
C PHE A 179 -5.25 9.53 8.80
N HIS A 180 -5.86 8.79 7.88
CA HIS A 180 -6.50 9.37 6.71
C HIS A 180 -7.78 10.18 7.02
N ARG A 181 -8.35 10.01 8.22
CA ARG A 181 -9.43 10.85 8.75
C ARG A 181 -8.95 12.14 9.45
N ARG A 182 -7.63 12.36 9.57
CA ARG A 182 -7.08 13.62 10.10
C ARG A 182 -7.34 14.78 9.14
N SER A 183 -7.16 16.01 9.65
CA SER A 183 -7.32 17.22 8.84
C SER A 183 -6.44 17.17 7.59
N LEU A 184 -6.92 17.77 6.51
CA LEU A 184 -6.20 17.84 5.23
C LEU A 184 -4.76 18.37 5.41
N LYS A 185 -4.60 19.41 6.24
CA LYS A 185 -3.30 20.02 6.53
C LYS A 185 -2.29 19.00 7.10
N ILE A 186 -2.71 18.17 8.06
CA ILE A 186 -1.84 17.14 8.67
C ILE A 186 -1.48 16.07 7.64
N ARG A 187 -2.48 15.59 6.90
CA ARG A 187 -2.26 14.57 5.86
C ARG A 187 -1.32 15.05 4.78
N GLU A 188 -1.55 16.23 4.21
CA GLU A 188 -0.70 16.79 3.15
C GLU A 188 0.75 16.96 3.60
N MET A 189 0.97 17.45 4.79
CA MET A 189 2.31 17.65 5.33
C MET A 189 3.06 16.32 5.44
N GLN A 190 2.42 15.28 6.01
CA GLN A 190 3.03 13.96 6.14
C GLN A 190 3.24 13.29 4.79
N ILE A 191 2.26 13.32 3.91
CA ILE A 191 2.36 12.71 2.58
C ILE A 191 3.47 13.38 1.75
N LYS A 192 3.57 14.70 1.76
CA LYS A 192 4.66 15.41 1.07
C LYS A 192 6.03 15.02 1.61
N ARG A 193 6.17 14.86 2.94
CA ARG A 193 7.41 14.38 3.56
C ARG A 193 7.74 12.96 3.13
N ILE A 194 6.76 12.04 3.20
CA ILE A 194 6.91 10.64 2.79
C ILE A 194 7.34 10.54 1.32
N MET A 195 6.67 11.28 0.43
CA MET A 195 7.04 11.31 -0.99
C MET A 195 8.48 11.83 -1.23
N LYS A 196 8.87 12.87 -0.48
CA LYS A 196 10.23 13.41 -0.57
C LYS A 196 11.26 12.37 -0.13
N GLU A 197 11.07 11.77 1.05
CA GLU A 197 11.96 10.73 1.58
C GLU A 197 12.03 9.50 0.66
N ALA A 198 10.90 9.08 0.09
CA ALA A 198 10.84 7.97 -0.84
C ALA A 198 11.63 8.26 -2.12
N ARG A 199 11.50 9.48 -2.66
CA ARG A 199 12.27 9.91 -3.85
C ARG A 199 13.77 9.95 -3.56
N GLU A 200 14.18 10.50 -2.42
CA GLU A 200 15.60 10.59 -2.06
C GLU A 200 16.23 9.22 -1.79
N ARG A 201 15.43 8.25 -1.32
CA ARG A 201 15.94 6.94 -0.91
C ARG A 201 15.86 5.87 -2.01
N TYR A 202 14.84 5.92 -2.86
CA TYR A 202 14.50 4.82 -3.78
C TYR A 202 14.62 5.19 -5.26
N ASP A 203 15.17 6.37 -5.61
CA ASP A 203 15.43 6.67 -7.00
C ASP A 203 16.61 5.86 -7.57
N LEU A 204 16.64 5.74 -8.88
CA LEU A 204 17.67 4.98 -9.58
C LEU A 204 19.09 5.57 -9.35
N GLY A 205 19.20 6.90 -9.25
CA GLY A 205 20.46 7.57 -9.00
C GLY A 205 21.06 7.21 -7.64
N SER A 206 20.22 7.19 -6.60
CA SER A 206 20.60 6.76 -5.25
C SER A 206 21.07 5.31 -5.23
N MET A 207 20.36 4.42 -5.91
CA MET A 207 20.75 3.01 -6.04
C MET A 207 22.11 2.87 -6.76
N ILE A 208 22.30 3.53 -7.90
CA ILE A 208 23.55 3.48 -8.65
C ILE A 208 24.71 4.00 -7.79
N ALA A 209 24.51 5.11 -7.06
CA ALA A 209 25.54 5.67 -6.20
C ALA A 209 25.99 4.67 -5.10
N GLU A 210 25.05 3.91 -4.52
CA GLU A 210 25.38 2.86 -3.53
C GLU A 210 26.17 1.72 -4.18
N TYR A 211 25.79 1.25 -5.37
CA TYR A 211 26.54 0.22 -6.09
C TYR A 211 27.96 0.70 -6.44
N VAL A 212 28.11 1.93 -6.94
CA VAL A 212 29.42 2.53 -7.22
C VAL A 212 30.30 2.53 -5.97
N ARG A 213 29.77 2.97 -4.81
CA ARG A 213 30.52 2.95 -3.54
C ARG A 213 30.97 1.55 -3.12
N ILE A 214 30.10 0.52 -3.36
CA ILE A 214 30.48 -0.87 -3.08
C ILE A 214 31.62 -1.31 -3.98
N TYR A 215 31.54 -1.06 -5.29
CA TYR A 215 32.56 -1.42 -6.25
C TYR A 215 33.89 -0.70 -6.00
N GLU A 216 33.87 0.59 -5.70
CA GLU A 216 35.06 1.34 -5.32
C GLU A 216 35.73 0.74 -4.07
N ARG A 217 34.93 0.38 -3.07
CA ARG A 217 35.43 -0.27 -1.86
C ARG A 217 36.10 -1.61 -2.17
N LEU A 218 35.50 -2.42 -3.04
CA LEU A 218 36.08 -3.69 -3.50
C LEU A 218 37.32 -3.50 -4.35
N ASN A 219 37.42 -2.36 -5.07
CA ASN A 219 38.61 -1.96 -5.87
C ASN A 219 39.68 -1.26 -5.02
N GLY A 220 39.74 -1.50 -3.72
CA GLY A 220 40.75 -0.89 -2.83
C GLY A 220 40.58 0.63 -2.65
N GLY A 221 39.34 1.14 -2.77
CA GLY A 221 39.03 2.55 -2.63
C GLY A 221 39.37 3.42 -3.85
N ARG A 222 39.69 2.79 -4.98
CA ARG A 222 39.99 3.53 -6.24
C ARG A 222 38.68 3.84 -6.96
N PRO A 223 38.50 5.07 -7.50
CA PRO A 223 37.33 5.40 -8.32
C PRO A 223 37.17 4.45 -9.51
N LEU A 224 35.95 4.20 -9.89
CA LEU A 224 35.64 3.53 -11.15
C LEU A 224 35.87 4.51 -12.30
N ALA A 225 36.58 4.07 -13.35
CA ALA A 225 36.86 4.85 -14.51
C ALA A 225 35.62 5.13 -15.38
#